data_b492c17dbfe3fa3427ef613a71ecc00d
#
_entry.id   b492c17dbfe3fa3427ef613a71ecc00d
#
_cell.length_a   1.000
_cell.length_b   1.000
_cell.length_c   1.000
_cell.angle_alpha   90.00
_cell.angle_beta   90.00
_cell.angle_gamma   90.00
#
_symmetry.space_group_name_H-M   'P 1'
#
loop_
_entity.id
_entity.type
_entity.pdbx_description
1 polymer ?
#
loop_
_entity_poly.entity_id
_entity_poly.type
_entity_poly.pdbx_seq_one_letter_code
_entity_poly.pdbx_strand_id
1 'polypeptide(L)'
;IGLSYYPYWHASLEKLESNICDISQRYQKDILVVETAYGFTLEGEEDCSLVFTRECENQGGYPATPEGQAEFLKDLITCIRKVPENRGKGFFYWEPAWIPGNGTTWATLEGQEYTGDRAPVGNTWANQALFDYKGNVLPGLAMLKEI
;
A
#
# COMPACT_ATOMS: atom_id res chain seq x y z
N ILE A 1 -13.28 8.64 -10.35
CA ILE A 1 -11.88 8.69 -10.81
C ILE A 1 -11.05 7.85 -9.86
N GLY A 2 -10.31 6.88 -10.40
CA GLY A 2 -9.36 6.06 -9.64
C GLY A 2 -7.94 6.56 -9.84
N LEU A 3 -7.12 6.52 -8.80
CA LEU A 3 -5.69 6.82 -8.85
C LEU A 3 -4.92 5.97 -7.83
N SER A 4 -3.73 5.51 -8.20
CA SER A 4 -2.82 4.83 -7.28
C SER A 4 -2.05 5.86 -6.46
N TYR A 5 -1.83 5.57 -5.18
CA TYR A 5 -1.04 6.43 -4.31
C TYR A 5 -0.13 5.62 -3.37
N TYR A 6 1.16 5.87 -3.51
CA TYR A 6 2.20 5.36 -2.64
C TYR A 6 3.05 6.55 -2.17
N PRO A 7 3.08 6.89 -0.86
CA PRO A 7 3.72 8.13 -0.39
C PRO A 7 5.21 8.21 -0.70
N TYR A 8 5.86 7.08 -0.84
CA TYR A 8 7.27 6.97 -1.19
C TYR A 8 7.56 7.12 -2.70
N TRP A 9 6.53 7.16 -3.57
CA TRP A 9 6.67 7.38 -5.02
C TRP A 9 5.90 8.60 -5.54
N HIS A 10 4.81 8.99 -4.88
CA HIS A 10 3.83 9.93 -5.44
C HIS A 10 3.69 11.23 -4.65
N ALA A 11 4.74 11.66 -3.94
CA ALA A 11 4.76 12.84 -3.10
C ALA A 11 3.91 12.75 -1.80
N SER A 12 3.83 13.87 -1.05
CA SER A 12 3.19 13.89 0.27
C SER A 12 1.66 13.81 0.23
N LEU A 13 1.05 13.49 1.38
CA LEU A 13 -0.41 13.47 1.55
C LEU A 13 -1.05 14.85 1.27
N GLU A 14 -0.37 15.98 1.58
CA GLU A 14 -0.89 17.32 1.25
C GLU A 14 -1.00 17.52 -0.26
N LYS A 15 -0.04 16.97 -1.02
CA LYS A 15 -0.10 17.00 -2.48
C LYS A 15 -1.21 16.12 -3.02
N LEU A 16 -1.40 14.93 -2.45
CA LEU A 16 -2.53 14.07 -2.77
C LEU A 16 -3.86 14.80 -2.50
N GLU A 17 -4.03 15.35 -1.30
CA GLU A 17 -5.26 16.07 -0.89
C GLU A 17 -5.60 17.19 -1.89
N SER A 18 -4.63 18.04 -2.18
CA SER A 18 -4.80 19.13 -3.15
C SER A 18 -5.24 18.60 -4.52
N ASN A 19 -4.60 17.54 -5.01
CA ASN A 19 -4.90 16.93 -6.30
C ASN A 19 -6.30 16.31 -6.33
N ILE A 20 -6.65 15.46 -5.35
CA ILE A 20 -7.94 14.76 -5.35
C ILE A 20 -9.12 15.71 -5.13
N CYS A 21 -8.94 16.79 -4.36
CA CYS A 21 -9.95 17.83 -4.22
C CYS A 21 -10.15 18.61 -5.53
N ASP A 22 -9.06 19.04 -6.19
CA ASP A 22 -9.14 19.75 -7.48
C ASP A 22 -9.81 18.90 -8.56
N ILE A 23 -9.36 17.68 -8.79
CA ILE A 23 -9.94 16.84 -9.84
C ILE A 23 -11.38 16.43 -9.55
N SER A 24 -11.74 16.21 -8.27
CA SER A 24 -13.13 15.94 -7.88
C SER A 24 -14.04 17.12 -8.20
N GLN A 25 -13.64 18.32 -7.82
CA GLN A 25 -14.40 19.54 -8.10
C GLN A 25 -14.47 19.84 -9.59
N ARG A 26 -13.35 19.76 -10.30
CA ARG A 26 -13.24 20.07 -11.72
C ARG A 26 -14.12 19.17 -12.59
N TYR A 27 -14.13 17.86 -12.27
CA TYR A 27 -14.85 16.88 -13.09
C TYR A 27 -16.19 16.43 -12.48
N GLN A 28 -16.52 16.90 -11.29
CA GLN A 28 -17.75 16.52 -10.54
C GLN A 28 -17.88 14.99 -10.41
N LYS A 29 -16.75 14.31 -10.06
CA LYS A 29 -16.66 12.86 -9.93
C LYS A 29 -16.16 12.45 -8.56
N ASP A 30 -16.62 11.26 -8.15
CA ASP A 30 -16.09 10.57 -6.97
C ASP A 30 -14.63 10.17 -7.18
N ILE A 31 -13.89 10.11 -6.07
CA ILE A 31 -12.47 9.75 -6.01
C ILE A 31 -12.33 8.44 -5.25
N LEU A 32 -11.53 7.56 -5.79
CA LEU A 32 -11.12 6.31 -5.16
C LEU A 32 -9.61 6.14 -5.31
N VAL A 33 -8.90 5.93 -4.21
CA VAL A 33 -7.50 5.49 -4.27
C VAL A 33 -7.51 3.99 -4.56
N VAL A 34 -7.19 3.61 -5.80
CA VAL A 34 -7.34 2.22 -6.28
C VAL A 34 -6.15 1.33 -5.95
N GLU A 35 -5.06 1.90 -5.47
CA GLU A 35 -3.91 1.19 -4.94
C GLU A 35 -3.21 2.02 -3.89
N THR A 36 -2.84 1.40 -2.77
CA THR A 36 -1.92 1.94 -1.78
C THR A 36 -1.32 0.82 -0.95
N ALA A 37 -0.12 1.03 -0.43
CA ALA A 37 0.51 0.19 0.58
C ALA A 37 1.57 0.97 1.35
N TYR A 38 2.01 0.43 2.49
CA TYR A 38 3.12 0.95 3.26
C TYR A 38 3.83 -0.16 4.04
N GLY A 39 5.15 -0.04 4.22
CA GLY A 39 5.95 -1.03 4.92
C GLY A 39 5.71 -1.04 6.42
N PHE A 40 5.58 -2.22 7.00
CA PHE A 40 5.53 -2.44 8.45
C PHE A 40 6.89 -2.84 9.04
N THR A 41 7.88 -3.13 8.19
CA THR A 41 9.25 -3.47 8.58
C THR A 41 10.20 -3.26 7.41
N LEU A 42 11.50 -3.13 7.69
CA LEU A 42 12.55 -3.14 6.67
C LEU A 42 13.24 -4.51 6.54
N GLU A 43 12.86 -5.46 7.40
CA GLU A 43 13.42 -6.80 7.41
C GLU A 43 12.60 -7.72 6.48
N GLY A 44 13.28 -8.58 5.73
CA GLY A 44 12.68 -9.66 4.96
C GLY A 44 12.84 -11.00 5.67
N GLU A 45 11.92 -11.94 5.46
CA GLU A 45 12.08 -13.33 5.94
C GLU A 45 12.88 -14.21 4.97
N GLU A 46 12.92 -13.85 3.69
CA GLU A 46 13.63 -14.58 2.64
C GLU A 46 14.74 -13.72 2.05
N ASP A 47 15.71 -14.37 1.42
CA ASP A 47 16.80 -13.68 0.71
C ASP A 47 16.32 -13.12 -0.62
N CYS A 48 15.36 -12.21 -0.55
CA CYS A 48 14.82 -11.49 -1.70
C CYS A 48 14.91 -9.97 -1.50
N SER A 49 15.07 -9.24 -2.59
CA SER A 49 15.07 -7.79 -2.58
C SER A 49 13.66 -7.27 -2.33
N LEU A 50 13.48 -6.52 -1.25
CA LEU A 50 12.21 -5.88 -0.92
C LEU A 50 12.01 -4.60 -1.75
N VAL A 51 10.79 -4.35 -2.18
CA VAL A 51 10.41 -3.10 -2.87
C VAL A 51 10.39 -1.93 -1.90
N PHE A 52 9.83 -2.13 -0.70
CA PHE A 52 9.84 -1.10 0.32
C PHE A 52 11.15 -1.15 1.14
N THR A 53 11.93 -0.09 1.01
CA THR A 53 13.28 0.02 1.59
C THR A 53 13.37 1.20 2.57
N ARG A 54 14.54 1.38 3.18
CA ARG A 54 14.85 2.57 4.01
C ARG A 54 14.64 3.89 3.25
N GLU A 55 14.91 3.91 1.96
CA GLU A 55 14.68 5.11 1.14
C GLU A 55 13.18 5.39 1.01
N CYS A 56 12.37 4.36 0.81
CA CYS A 56 10.90 4.46 0.79
C CYS A 56 10.35 4.99 2.13
N GLU A 57 10.87 4.48 3.26
CA GLU A 57 10.51 4.98 4.59
C GLU A 57 10.82 6.48 4.74
N ASN A 58 12.03 6.90 4.36
CA ASN A 58 12.44 8.30 4.42
C ASN A 58 11.57 9.22 3.55
N GLN A 59 11.21 8.77 2.36
CA GLN A 59 10.35 9.52 1.43
C GLN A 59 8.88 9.52 1.86
N GLY A 60 8.39 8.39 2.38
CA GLY A 60 7.02 8.23 2.83
C GLY A 60 6.69 8.97 4.14
N GLY A 61 7.71 9.18 4.99
CA GLY A 61 7.60 10.01 6.19
C GLY A 61 7.01 9.33 7.42
N TYR A 62 6.71 8.03 7.37
CA TYR A 62 6.26 7.24 8.50
C TYR A 62 7.28 6.14 8.82
N PRO A 63 7.49 5.79 10.10
CA PRO A 63 8.37 4.68 10.45
C PRO A 63 7.92 3.36 9.81
N ALA A 64 8.87 2.55 9.37
CA ALA A 64 8.62 1.19 8.88
C ALA A 64 8.37 0.25 10.07
N THR A 65 7.25 0.46 10.73
CA THR A 65 6.75 -0.32 11.88
C THR A 65 5.26 -0.60 11.72
N PRO A 66 4.70 -1.59 12.42
CA PRO A 66 3.25 -1.82 12.43
C PRO A 66 2.42 -0.58 12.78
N GLU A 67 2.91 0.23 13.72
CA GLU A 67 2.27 1.47 14.16
C GLU A 67 2.39 2.56 13.10
N GLY A 68 3.57 2.71 12.46
CA GLY A 68 3.78 3.68 11.39
C GLY A 68 2.95 3.38 10.14
N GLN A 69 2.79 2.09 9.79
CA GLN A 69 1.85 1.66 8.74
C GLN A 69 0.41 2.06 9.08
N ALA A 70 -0.03 1.84 10.32
CA ALA A 70 -1.36 2.20 10.77
C ALA A 70 -1.59 3.72 10.78
N GLU A 71 -0.58 4.50 11.18
CA GLU A 71 -0.62 5.96 11.16
C GLU A 71 -0.78 6.49 9.73
N PHE A 72 0.02 5.99 8.79
CA PHE A 72 -0.14 6.31 7.37
C PHE A 72 -1.56 6.06 6.87
N LEU A 73 -2.12 4.89 7.16
CA LEU A 73 -3.48 4.54 6.71
C LEU A 73 -4.56 5.46 7.32
N LYS A 74 -4.41 5.81 8.58
CA LYS A 74 -5.30 6.77 9.26
C LYS A 74 -5.26 8.14 8.61
N ASP A 75 -4.07 8.62 8.29
CA ASP A 75 -3.88 9.93 7.64
C ASP A 75 -4.38 9.92 6.21
N LEU A 76 -4.16 8.82 5.47
CA LEU A 76 -4.73 8.64 4.12
C LEU A 76 -6.26 8.69 4.14
N ILE A 77 -6.90 8.01 5.08
CA ILE A 77 -8.35 8.04 5.24
C ILE A 77 -8.84 9.45 5.54
N THR A 78 -8.13 10.15 6.42
CA THR A 78 -8.44 11.54 6.76
C THR A 78 -8.31 12.45 5.53
N CYS A 79 -7.27 12.26 4.73
CA CYS A 79 -7.06 12.96 3.47
C CYS A 79 -8.22 12.72 2.48
N ILE A 80 -8.60 11.45 2.27
CA ILE A 80 -9.70 11.09 1.36
C ILE A 80 -11.04 11.69 1.82
N ARG A 81 -11.31 11.72 3.11
CA ARG A 81 -12.54 12.31 3.69
C ARG A 81 -12.67 13.81 3.49
N LYS A 82 -11.58 14.51 3.21
CA LYS A 82 -11.59 15.96 2.92
C LYS A 82 -12.08 16.30 1.51
N VAL A 83 -12.23 15.31 0.62
CA VAL A 83 -12.76 15.55 -0.72
C VAL A 83 -14.20 16.11 -0.60
N PRO A 84 -14.49 17.29 -1.19
CA PRO A 84 -15.76 17.96 -1.03
C PRO A 84 -16.97 17.11 -1.47
N GLU A 85 -18.13 17.44 -0.93
CA GLU A 85 -19.40 16.78 -1.25
C GLU A 85 -19.42 15.27 -0.94
N ASN A 86 -18.57 14.83 0.02
CA ASN A 86 -18.43 13.40 0.37
C ASN A 86 -18.07 12.51 -0.83
N ARG A 87 -17.28 13.05 -1.76
CA ARG A 87 -16.87 12.34 -2.99
C ARG A 87 -15.61 11.49 -2.83
N GLY A 88 -14.88 11.57 -1.71
CA GLY A 88 -13.83 10.64 -1.37
C GLY A 88 -14.43 9.31 -0.89
N LYS A 89 -14.26 8.22 -1.65
CA LYS A 89 -15.00 6.97 -1.41
C LYS A 89 -14.17 5.92 -0.66
N GLY A 90 -12.86 6.08 -0.55
CA GLY A 90 -12.00 5.16 0.15
C GLY A 90 -10.78 4.76 -0.67
N PHE A 91 -10.23 3.60 -0.31
CA PHE A 91 -9.06 3.06 -0.99
C PHE A 91 -9.11 1.53 -1.09
N PHE A 92 -8.32 0.97 -2.01
CA PHE A 92 -7.94 -0.44 -2.03
C PHE A 92 -6.49 -0.58 -1.57
N TYR A 93 -6.25 -1.47 -0.63
CA TYR A 93 -4.90 -1.82 -0.22
C TYR A 93 -4.31 -2.84 -1.19
N TRP A 94 -3.10 -2.57 -1.70
CA TRP A 94 -2.44 -3.44 -2.66
C TRP A 94 -1.76 -4.61 -1.94
N GLU A 95 -2.10 -5.84 -2.36
CA GLU A 95 -1.52 -7.09 -1.85
C GLU A 95 -1.52 -7.20 -0.30
N PRO A 96 -2.69 -7.03 0.35
CA PRO A 96 -2.79 -6.93 1.80
C PRO A 96 -2.38 -8.21 2.55
N ALA A 97 -2.44 -9.35 1.89
CA ALA A 97 -2.21 -10.68 2.47
C ALA A 97 -1.10 -11.47 1.76
N TRP A 98 -0.21 -10.79 1.09
CA TRP A 98 0.92 -11.45 0.42
C TRP A 98 2.02 -11.80 1.42
N ILE A 99 1.75 -12.84 2.22
CA ILE A 99 2.65 -13.35 3.26
C ILE A 99 3.69 -14.27 2.59
N PRO A 100 4.97 -14.20 2.98
CA PRO A 100 6.00 -15.08 2.45
C PRO A 100 5.67 -16.55 2.69
N GLY A 101 6.01 -17.38 1.73
CA GLY A 101 5.89 -18.83 1.83
C GLY A 101 7.07 -19.51 1.11
N ASN A 102 7.49 -20.65 1.61
CA ASN A 102 8.64 -21.36 1.05
C ASN A 102 8.44 -21.66 -0.44
N GLY A 103 9.34 -21.15 -1.27
CA GLY A 103 9.33 -21.34 -2.72
C GLY A 103 8.24 -20.56 -3.48
N THR A 104 7.53 -19.64 -2.83
CA THR A 104 6.53 -18.82 -3.51
C THR A 104 7.17 -17.79 -4.44
N THR A 105 6.45 -17.50 -5.53
CA THR A 105 6.77 -16.44 -6.49
C THR A 105 5.50 -15.65 -6.79
N TRP A 106 5.62 -14.52 -7.48
CA TRP A 106 4.45 -13.70 -7.86
C TRP A 106 3.50 -14.40 -8.84
N ALA A 107 3.96 -15.42 -9.56
CA ALA A 107 3.14 -16.19 -10.49
C ALA A 107 3.48 -17.69 -10.42
N THR A 108 2.54 -18.54 -10.83
CA THR A 108 2.80 -19.98 -11.01
C THR A 108 3.81 -20.22 -12.14
N LEU A 109 4.45 -21.39 -12.15
CA LEU A 109 5.37 -21.76 -13.25
C LEU A 109 4.69 -21.68 -14.61
N GLU A 110 3.46 -22.17 -14.72
CA GLU A 110 2.65 -22.10 -15.95
C GLU A 110 2.36 -20.64 -16.35
N GLY A 111 2.09 -19.78 -15.38
CA GLY A 111 1.89 -18.35 -15.63
C GLY A 111 3.16 -17.66 -16.13
N GLN A 112 4.30 -17.99 -15.56
CA GLN A 112 5.61 -17.48 -16.01
C GLN A 112 5.97 -17.97 -17.42
N GLU A 113 5.71 -19.24 -17.72
CA GLU A 113 5.90 -19.78 -19.07
C GLU A 113 5.01 -19.09 -20.10
N TYR A 114 3.73 -18.86 -19.73
CA TYR A 114 2.76 -18.18 -20.62
C TYR A 114 3.17 -16.74 -20.94
N THR A 115 3.66 -15.99 -19.96
CA THR A 115 4.08 -14.58 -20.15
C THR A 115 5.50 -14.45 -20.71
N GLY A 116 6.30 -15.52 -20.69
CA GLY A 116 7.73 -15.47 -21.02
C GLY A 116 8.57 -14.76 -19.97
N ASP A 117 8.00 -14.49 -18.80
CA ASP A 117 8.63 -13.79 -17.70
C ASP A 117 9.07 -14.77 -16.61
N ARG A 118 10.15 -14.46 -15.90
CA ARG A 118 10.65 -15.29 -14.80
C ARG A 118 10.69 -14.50 -13.52
N ALA A 119 9.88 -14.91 -12.55
CA ALA A 119 9.94 -14.36 -11.21
C ALA A 119 11.00 -15.09 -10.36
N PRO A 120 11.87 -14.37 -9.66
CA PRO A 120 12.70 -14.98 -8.63
C PRO A 120 11.82 -15.55 -7.52
N VAL A 121 12.33 -16.55 -6.81
CA VAL A 121 11.70 -17.05 -5.58
C VAL A 121 11.73 -15.92 -4.53
N GLY A 122 10.67 -15.84 -3.75
CA GLY A 122 10.50 -14.82 -2.71
C GLY A 122 9.41 -13.80 -3.05
N ASN A 123 9.06 -13.04 -2.04
CA ASN A 123 8.00 -12.04 -2.15
C ASN A 123 8.55 -10.64 -1.87
N THR A 124 8.84 -9.91 -2.92
CA THR A 124 9.41 -8.54 -2.85
C THR A 124 8.46 -7.52 -2.21
N TRP A 125 7.19 -7.87 -2.02
CA TRP A 125 6.14 -7.00 -1.45
C TRP A 125 5.77 -7.35 0.00
N ALA A 126 6.30 -8.45 0.54
CA ALA A 126 5.89 -9.04 1.81
C ALA A 126 5.89 -8.08 2.99
N ASN A 127 6.88 -7.18 3.05
CA ASN A 127 6.99 -6.21 4.14
C ASN A 127 5.99 -5.06 4.10
N GLN A 128 5.04 -5.09 3.18
CA GLN A 128 3.93 -4.14 3.05
C GLN A 128 2.55 -4.80 3.28
N ALA A 129 2.49 -6.07 3.63
CA ALA A 129 1.22 -6.74 3.95
C ALA A 129 0.55 -6.12 5.21
N LEU A 130 -0.72 -6.41 5.41
CA LEU A 130 -1.48 -6.06 6.63
C LEU A 130 -1.44 -7.19 7.68
N PHE A 131 -0.55 -8.14 7.49
CA PHE A 131 -0.22 -9.24 8.37
C PHE A 131 1.30 -9.31 8.54
N ASP A 132 1.75 -9.71 9.72
CA ASP A 132 3.16 -10.02 9.91
C ASP A 132 3.55 -11.33 9.19
N TYR A 133 4.85 -11.66 9.19
CA TYR A 133 5.35 -12.87 8.54
C TYR A 133 4.84 -14.18 9.15
N LYS A 134 4.19 -14.13 10.32
CA LYS A 134 3.56 -15.29 10.98
C LYS A 134 2.06 -15.36 10.73
N GLY A 135 1.51 -14.43 9.96
CA GLY A 135 0.08 -14.33 9.65
C GLY A 135 -0.76 -13.65 10.74
N ASN A 136 -0.14 -12.99 11.72
CA ASN A 136 -0.88 -12.21 12.71
C ASN A 136 -1.33 -10.89 12.10
N VAL A 137 -2.55 -10.47 12.41
CA VAL A 137 -3.12 -9.20 11.97
C VAL A 137 -2.33 -8.02 12.54
N LEU A 138 -1.94 -7.08 11.69
CA LEU A 138 -1.27 -5.86 12.08
C LEU A 138 -2.26 -4.74 12.48
N PRO A 139 -1.82 -3.74 13.28
CA PRO A 139 -2.65 -2.62 13.71
C PRO A 139 -3.35 -1.89 12.56
N GLY A 140 -2.70 -1.76 11.40
CA GLY A 140 -3.27 -1.14 10.21
C GLY A 140 -4.58 -1.78 9.76
N LEU A 141 -4.65 -3.11 9.74
CA LEU A 141 -5.89 -3.83 9.40
C LEU A 141 -6.92 -3.76 10.54
N ALA A 142 -6.47 -3.88 11.79
CA ALA A 142 -7.36 -3.82 12.95
C ALA A 142 -8.09 -2.46 13.02
N MET A 143 -7.38 -1.37 12.77
CA MET A 143 -7.91 -0.01 12.77
C MET A 143 -9.01 0.21 11.72
N LEU A 144 -8.98 -0.47 10.57
CA LEU A 144 -10.00 -0.33 9.53
C LEU A 144 -11.40 -0.78 9.97
N LYS A 145 -11.52 -1.54 11.06
CA LYS A 145 -12.82 -1.93 11.63
C LYS A 145 -13.52 -0.79 12.40
N GLU A 146 -12.78 0.26 12.75
CA GLU A 146 -13.27 1.38 13.58
C GLU A 146 -13.69 2.59 12.75
N ILE A 147 -13.62 2.48 11.43
CA ILE A 147 -13.93 3.53 10.45
C ILE A 147 -15.28 3.28 9.80
#